data_0b70eb54141a2961a8869ff60680cd4b
#
_entry.id   0b70eb54141a2961a8869ff60680cd4b
#
_cell.length_a   1.000
_cell.length_b   1.000
_cell.length_c   1.000
_cell.angle_alpha   90.00
_cell.angle_beta   90.00
_cell.angle_gamma   90.00
#
_symmetry.space_group_name_H-M   'P 1'
#
loop_
_entity.id
_entity.type
_entity.pdbx_description
1 polymer ?
#
loop_
_entity_poly.entity_id
_entity_poly.type
_entity_poly.pdbx_seq_one_letter_code
_entity_poly.pdbx_strand_id
1 'polypeptide(L)'
;MMDSGQLSLFGEEYATAAPGQGRFFGWNPWHGCTKVSPGCKYCYVYRNDARYGAETASSVCRKNADFDLPLRRGRDGSYKIPSGGTVMTSFTSDFLLADADDWRADCFRMMRIRSDLHFVFFTKRIERLSAFLPDDWGAGYDNVTIGCTCEDQIRADIRLPLFLTLPIRRRWIVAEPLLTPLSLLPYLTAADAPIAQVTVGGESGEQARLCDYDWVLSIWEQCVSAGVPFSYHQTGARLRKDGREYRIARRLQQTQAKKAGLDTT
;
A
#
# COMPACT_ATOMS: atom_id res chain seq x y z
N MET A 1 -18.14 0.02 -15.37
CA MET A 1 -18.62 0.01 -13.98
C MET A 1 -17.51 -0.61 -13.17
N MET A 2 -16.84 0.16 -12.29
CA MET A 2 -15.85 -0.41 -11.38
C MET A 2 -16.61 -1.30 -10.40
N ASP A 3 -16.11 -2.52 -10.23
CA ASP A 3 -16.68 -3.46 -9.27
C ASP A 3 -16.57 -2.87 -7.86
N SER A 4 -17.70 -2.73 -7.18
CA SER A 4 -17.83 -2.24 -5.81
C SER A 4 -17.00 -3.03 -4.78
N GLY A 5 -16.48 -4.20 -5.15
CA GLY A 5 -15.59 -5.02 -4.34
C GLY A 5 -14.18 -4.46 -4.15
N GLN A 6 -13.68 -3.63 -5.07
CA GLN A 6 -12.32 -3.07 -4.97
C GLN A 6 -12.24 -1.88 -4.01
N LEU A 7 -13.30 -1.09 -3.87
CA LEU A 7 -13.36 0.01 -2.90
C LEU A 7 -13.46 -0.49 -1.45
N SER A 8 -13.97 -1.70 -1.23
CA SER A 8 -14.08 -2.30 0.12
C SER A 8 -12.74 -2.67 0.76
N LEU A 9 -11.63 -2.69 0.00
CA LEU A 9 -10.29 -2.93 0.55
C LEU A 9 -9.79 -1.79 1.44
N PHE A 10 -10.28 -0.56 1.19
CA PHE A 10 -9.92 0.64 1.95
C PHE A 10 -11.02 1.13 2.90
N GLY A 11 -12.15 0.42 2.97
CA GLY A 11 -13.34 0.81 3.73
C GLY A 11 -14.16 1.92 3.04
N GLU A 12 -15.44 1.96 3.34
CA GLU A 12 -16.39 2.95 2.80
C GLU A 12 -16.01 4.40 3.15
N GLU A 13 -15.18 4.61 4.17
CA GLU A 13 -14.71 5.93 4.61
C GLU A 13 -13.85 6.66 3.58
N TYR A 14 -13.15 5.94 2.72
CA TYR A 14 -12.39 6.57 1.63
C TYR A 14 -13.27 6.99 0.45
N ALA A 15 -14.53 6.50 0.41
CA ALA A 15 -15.49 6.85 -0.63
C ALA A 15 -16.38 8.06 -0.26
N THR A 16 -16.44 8.46 1.02
CA THR A 16 -17.39 9.45 1.54
C THR A 16 -16.73 10.73 2.08
N ALA A 17 -15.47 11.01 1.75
CA ALA A 17 -14.84 12.28 2.12
C ALA A 17 -15.63 13.47 1.55
N ALA A 18 -15.99 14.41 2.42
CA ALA A 18 -16.71 15.64 2.04
C ALA A 18 -15.93 16.43 0.98
N PRO A 19 -16.59 17.28 0.16
CA PRO A 19 -15.91 18.13 -0.82
C PRO A 19 -14.83 18.97 -0.12
N GLY A 20 -13.54 18.73 -0.48
CA GLY A 20 -12.39 19.41 0.15
C GLY A 20 -11.56 18.55 1.10
N GLN A 21 -12.03 17.38 1.53
CA GLN A 21 -11.21 16.38 2.21
C GLN A 21 -10.94 15.21 1.25
N GLY A 22 -9.66 14.89 1.01
CA GLY A 22 -9.09 14.02 0.01
C GLY A 22 -9.97 12.85 -0.49
N ARG A 23 -10.43 12.96 -1.73
CA ARG A 23 -11.09 11.83 -2.40
C ARG A 23 -10.05 10.79 -2.76
N PHE A 24 -10.36 9.52 -2.50
CA PHE A 24 -9.52 8.39 -2.87
C PHE A 24 -10.03 7.71 -4.14
N PHE A 25 -9.11 7.39 -5.05
CA PHE A 25 -9.38 6.72 -6.32
C PHE A 25 -8.46 5.52 -6.45
N GLY A 26 -8.99 4.42 -7.00
CA GLY A 26 -8.17 3.26 -7.36
C GLY A 26 -7.67 3.36 -8.79
N TRP A 27 -6.38 3.09 -9.01
CA TRP A 27 -5.81 2.93 -10.35
C TRP A 27 -4.92 1.69 -10.39
N ASN A 28 -5.34 0.71 -11.14
CA ASN A 28 -4.58 -0.52 -11.38
C ASN A 28 -4.15 -0.56 -12.84
N PRO A 29 -2.96 -0.06 -13.19
CA PRO A 29 -2.50 -0.03 -14.58
C PRO A 29 -2.35 -1.44 -15.17
N TRP A 30 -2.06 -2.43 -14.34
CA TRP A 30 -2.01 -3.86 -14.70
C TRP A 30 -2.56 -4.73 -13.58
N HIS A 31 -2.77 -5.99 -13.92
CA HIS A 31 -3.23 -7.03 -13.01
C HIS A 31 -2.32 -8.24 -13.10
N GLY A 32 -2.14 -8.94 -11.99
CA GLY A 32 -1.24 -10.09 -11.85
C GLY A 32 0.04 -9.73 -11.12
N CYS A 33 0.56 -10.69 -10.36
CA CYS A 33 1.74 -10.50 -9.51
C CYS A 33 2.43 -11.84 -9.27
N THR A 34 3.71 -11.82 -8.94
CA THR A 34 4.47 -12.99 -8.47
C THR A 34 4.80 -12.86 -7.00
N LYS A 35 4.89 -13.98 -6.28
CA LYS A 35 5.22 -14.00 -4.86
C LYS A 35 6.72 -13.80 -4.67
N VAL A 36 7.12 -12.93 -3.74
CA VAL A 36 8.54 -12.63 -3.45
C VAL A 36 8.90 -12.79 -1.98
N SER A 37 7.91 -12.91 -1.10
CA SER A 37 8.17 -12.97 0.34
C SER A 37 7.05 -13.66 1.09
N PRO A 38 7.23 -14.00 2.38
CA PRO A 38 6.20 -14.62 3.20
C PRO A 38 4.88 -13.87 3.23
N GLY A 39 4.89 -12.52 3.14
CA GLY A 39 3.69 -11.70 3.08
C GLY A 39 2.82 -11.94 1.84
N CYS A 40 3.37 -12.58 0.80
CA CYS A 40 2.62 -12.92 -0.41
C CYS A 40 1.87 -14.25 -0.32
N LYS A 41 2.10 -15.07 0.73
CA LYS A 41 1.58 -16.45 0.81
C LYS A 41 0.07 -16.52 0.65
N TYR A 42 -0.66 -15.68 1.39
CA TYR A 42 -2.13 -15.63 1.42
C TYR A 42 -2.67 -14.29 0.91
N CYS A 43 -1.97 -13.68 -0.04
CA CYS A 43 -2.36 -12.39 -0.61
C CYS A 43 -3.77 -12.46 -1.21
N TYR A 44 -4.53 -11.41 -0.97
CA TYR A 44 -5.92 -11.29 -1.42
C TYR A 44 -6.06 -11.28 -2.96
N VAL A 45 -5.05 -10.83 -3.69
CA VAL A 45 -5.06 -10.84 -5.17
C VAL A 45 -5.26 -12.27 -5.66
N TYR A 46 -4.44 -13.22 -5.18
CA TYR A 46 -4.56 -14.64 -5.56
C TYR A 46 -5.90 -15.27 -5.13
N ARG A 47 -6.39 -14.89 -3.94
CA ARG A 47 -7.69 -15.42 -3.46
C ARG A 47 -8.86 -14.90 -4.28
N ASN A 48 -8.82 -13.62 -4.68
CA ASN A 48 -9.86 -13.04 -5.50
C ASN A 48 -9.87 -13.67 -6.89
N ASP A 49 -8.70 -13.81 -7.51
CA ASP A 49 -8.59 -14.45 -8.82
C ASP A 49 -9.13 -15.88 -8.81
N ALA A 50 -8.76 -16.66 -7.79
CA ALA A 50 -9.27 -18.04 -7.65
C ALA A 50 -10.80 -18.11 -7.53
N ARG A 51 -11.46 -17.11 -6.93
CA ARG A 51 -12.94 -17.05 -6.86
C ARG A 51 -13.61 -16.90 -8.22
N TYR A 52 -12.91 -16.30 -9.18
CA TYR A 52 -13.41 -16.10 -10.53
C TYR A 52 -12.86 -17.14 -11.53
N GLY A 53 -12.28 -18.23 -11.02
CA GLY A 53 -11.69 -19.29 -11.84
C GLY A 53 -10.45 -18.86 -12.62
N ALA A 54 -9.83 -17.75 -12.21
CA ALA A 54 -8.62 -17.24 -12.82
C ALA A 54 -7.39 -17.76 -12.09
N GLU A 55 -6.58 -18.58 -12.74
CA GLU A 55 -5.26 -19.03 -12.22
C GLU A 55 -4.18 -17.95 -12.32
N THR A 56 -4.56 -16.73 -12.55
CA THR A 56 -3.77 -15.68 -13.18
C THR A 56 -2.81 -14.95 -12.30
N ALA A 57 -2.93 -15.08 -10.99
CA ALA A 57 -2.07 -14.27 -10.13
C ALA A 57 -0.63 -14.76 -10.06
N SER A 58 -0.34 -15.95 -10.57
CA SER A 58 1.00 -16.53 -10.49
C SER A 58 1.79 -16.55 -11.80
N SER A 59 1.16 -16.24 -12.93
CA SER A 59 1.80 -16.53 -14.22
C SER A 59 1.66 -15.48 -15.32
N VAL A 60 0.72 -14.58 -15.27
CA VAL A 60 0.53 -13.60 -16.37
C VAL A 60 0.13 -12.22 -15.85
N CYS A 61 1.06 -11.30 -15.89
CA CYS A 61 0.77 -9.88 -15.75
C CYS A 61 0.14 -9.37 -17.05
N ARG A 62 -0.98 -8.67 -16.95
CA ARG A 62 -1.68 -8.10 -18.11
C ARG A 62 -1.98 -6.62 -17.91
N LYS A 63 -1.80 -5.83 -18.96
CA LYS A 63 -2.20 -4.43 -18.98
C LYS A 63 -3.71 -4.30 -18.86
N ASN A 64 -4.20 -3.45 -17.99
CA ASN A 64 -5.64 -3.25 -17.81
C ASN A 64 -6.22 -2.27 -18.82
N ALA A 65 -7.53 -2.44 -19.11
CA ALA A 65 -8.27 -1.51 -19.96
C ALA A 65 -8.25 -0.07 -19.44
N ASP A 66 -8.14 0.11 -18.12
CA ASP A 66 -8.06 1.42 -17.47
C ASP A 66 -6.63 1.91 -17.21
N PHE A 67 -5.68 1.42 -18.03
CA PHE A 67 -4.27 1.81 -17.92
C PHE A 67 -4.05 3.32 -17.94
N ASP A 68 -4.75 4.02 -18.81
CA ASP A 68 -4.65 5.47 -19.02
C ASP A 68 -5.64 6.30 -18.19
N LEU A 69 -6.29 5.68 -17.20
CA LEU A 69 -7.34 6.32 -16.38
C LEU A 69 -6.97 7.70 -15.83
N PRO A 70 -5.73 7.97 -15.36
CA PRO A 70 -5.36 9.30 -14.88
C PRO A 70 -5.49 10.40 -15.94
N LEU A 71 -5.33 10.06 -17.23
CA LEU A 71 -5.42 11.01 -18.34
C LEU A 71 -6.78 10.99 -19.06
N ARG A 72 -7.67 10.05 -18.72
CA ARG A 72 -8.98 9.96 -19.35
C ARG A 72 -9.85 11.15 -19.05
N ARG A 73 -10.54 11.59 -20.10
CA ARG A 73 -11.52 12.67 -20.02
C ARG A 73 -12.94 12.16 -20.23
N GLY A 74 -13.88 12.84 -19.63
CA GLY A 74 -15.31 12.69 -19.90
C GLY A 74 -15.72 13.37 -21.21
N ARG A 75 -16.99 13.26 -21.55
CA ARG A 75 -17.55 13.95 -22.74
C ARG A 75 -17.51 15.47 -22.64
N ASP A 76 -17.51 15.99 -21.42
CA ASP A 76 -17.39 17.42 -21.09
C ASP A 76 -15.94 17.95 -21.10
N GLY A 77 -14.97 17.09 -21.46
CA GLY A 77 -13.54 17.43 -21.47
C GLY A 77 -12.84 17.39 -20.11
N SER A 78 -13.58 17.25 -19.00
CA SER A 78 -12.98 17.12 -17.67
C SER A 78 -12.27 15.79 -17.47
N TYR A 79 -11.26 15.73 -16.60
CA TYR A 79 -10.63 14.46 -16.25
C TYR A 79 -11.60 13.58 -15.43
N LYS A 80 -11.60 12.26 -15.70
CA LYS A 80 -12.41 11.29 -14.94
C LYS A 80 -12.00 11.21 -13.46
N ILE A 81 -10.72 11.40 -13.17
CA ILE A 81 -10.24 11.61 -11.81
C ILE A 81 -10.11 13.12 -11.61
N PRO A 82 -10.97 13.76 -10.80
CA PRO A 82 -10.90 15.21 -10.55
C PRO A 82 -9.66 15.58 -9.76
N SER A 83 -9.20 16.83 -9.90
CA SER A 83 -8.05 17.38 -9.20
C SER A 83 -8.17 17.30 -7.68
N GLY A 84 -7.04 17.23 -6.97
CA GLY A 84 -6.96 17.21 -5.51
C GLY A 84 -7.21 15.83 -4.88
N GLY A 85 -7.39 14.77 -5.70
CA GLY A 85 -7.60 13.41 -5.20
C GLY A 85 -6.31 12.65 -4.91
N THR A 86 -6.40 11.66 -4.03
CA THR A 86 -5.34 10.66 -3.82
C THR A 86 -5.64 9.41 -4.65
N VAL A 87 -4.66 8.99 -5.45
CA VAL A 87 -4.78 7.83 -6.33
C VAL A 87 -3.96 6.67 -5.77
N MET A 88 -4.66 5.68 -5.25
CA MET A 88 -4.07 4.44 -4.76
C MET A 88 -3.78 3.53 -5.95
N THR A 89 -2.49 3.21 -6.14
CA THR A 89 -2.00 2.61 -7.39
C THR A 89 -1.55 1.16 -7.19
N SER A 90 -1.88 0.27 -8.14
CA SER A 90 -1.39 -1.12 -8.24
C SER A 90 -1.81 -2.05 -7.10
N PHE A 91 -3.06 -1.96 -6.62
CA PHE A 91 -3.57 -2.89 -5.60
C PHE A 91 -3.85 -4.29 -6.12
N THR A 92 -3.86 -4.51 -7.41
CA THR A 92 -4.00 -5.84 -8.03
C THR A 92 -2.67 -6.41 -8.51
N SER A 93 -1.56 -5.77 -8.12
CA SER A 93 -0.20 -6.14 -8.50
C SER A 93 0.83 -5.51 -7.54
N ASP A 94 2.10 -5.51 -7.95
CA ASP A 94 3.16 -4.69 -7.38
C ASP A 94 3.65 -3.71 -8.45
N PHE A 95 3.80 -2.42 -8.11
CA PHE A 95 4.20 -1.39 -9.08
C PHE A 95 5.59 -1.66 -9.69
N LEU A 96 6.46 -2.38 -8.99
CA LEU A 96 7.80 -2.73 -9.46
C LEU A 96 7.90 -4.18 -9.95
N LEU A 97 6.76 -4.82 -10.32
CA LEU A 97 6.76 -6.14 -10.94
C LEU A 97 7.54 -6.13 -12.27
N ALA A 98 8.40 -7.12 -12.50
CA ALA A 98 9.25 -7.19 -13.70
C ALA A 98 8.44 -7.29 -15.00
N ASP A 99 7.36 -8.06 -14.99
CA ASP A 99 6.49 -8.25 -16.15
C ASP A 99 5.82 -6.94 -16.64
N ALA A 100 5.87 -5.88 -15.83
CA ALA A 100 5.30 -4.56 -16.14
C ALA A 100 6.36 -3.50 -16.51
N ASP A 101 7.60 -3.89 -16.73
CA ASP A 101 8.70 -2.96 -16.99
C ASP A 101 8.43 -2.05 -18.19
N ASP A 102 7.90 -2.60 -19.28
CA ASP A 102 7.57 -1.86 -20.51
C ASP A 102 6.49 -0.78 -20.33
N TRP A 103 5.70 -0.86 -19.26
CA TRP A 103 4.57 0.04 -19.03
C TRP A 103 4.85 1.09 -17.95
N ARG A 104 5.89 0.92 -17.17
CA ARG A 104 6.16 1.73 -15.97
C ARG A 104 6.53 3.18 -16.31
N ALA A 105 7.31 3.38 -17.37
CA ALA A 105 7.67 4.73 -17.82
C ALA A 105 6.42 5.58 -18.16
N ASP A 106 5.41 4.98 -18.82
CA ASP A 106 4.14 5.64 -19.09
C ASP A 106 3.39 6.00 -17.81
N CYS A 107 3.44 5.14 -16.77
CA CYS A 107 2.81 5.44 -15.50
C CYS A 107 3.46 6.64 -14.81
N PHE A 108 4.79 6.71 -14.76
CA PHE A 108 5.50 7.88 -14.22
C PHE A 108 5.19 9.14 -15.03
N ARG A 109 5.14 9.04 -16.36
CA ARG A 109 4.73 10.17 -17.22
C ARG A 109 3.31 10.67 -16.87
N MET A 110 2.35 9.75 -16.64
CA MET A 110 0.98 10.12 -16.22
C MET A 110 0.97 10.78 -14.85
N MET A 111 1.74 10.28 -13.89
CA MET A 111 1.89 10.89 -12.56
C MET A 111 2.45 12.33 -12.65
N ARG A 112 3.44 12.55 -13.51
CA ARG A 112 4.00 13.88 -13.75
C ARG A 112 2.99 14.85 -14.39
N ILE A 113 2.26 14.39 -15.42
CA ILE A 113 1.24 15.22 -16.09
C ILE A 113 0.10 15.58 -15.11
N ARG A 114 -0.27 14.66 -14.22
CA ARG A 114 -1.32 14.86 -13.23
C ARG A 114 -0.72 15.26 -11.87
N SER A 115 0.11 16.29 -11.86
CA SER A 115 0.68 16.87 -10.62
C SER A 115 -0.37 17.44 -9.67
N ASP A 116 -1.59 17.60 -10.14
CA ASP A 116 -2.78 17.97 -9.38
C ASP A 116 -3.40 16.81 -8.57
N LEU A 117 -2.91 15.59 -8.75
CA LEU A 117 -3.28 14.39 -7.99
C LEU A 117 -2.11 13.94 -7.11
N HIS A 118 -2.42 13.25 -6.02
CA HIS A 118 -1.42 12.58 -5.19
C HIS A 118 -1.44 11.07 -5.44
N PHE A 119 -0.35 10.51 -5.93
CA PHE A 119 -0.24 9.07 -6.22
C PHE A 119 0.45 8.32 -5.09
N VAL A 120 -0.10 7.17 -4.71
CA VAL A 120 0.47 6.30 -3.67
C VAL A 120 0.57 4.89 -4.23
N PHE A 121 1.74 4.28 -4.16
CA PHE A 121 1.89 2.85 -4.42
C PHE A 121 2.76 2.16 -3.38
N PHE A 122 2.50 0.88 -3.17
CA PHE A 122 3.24 0.03 -2.26
C PHE A 122 4.00 -1.04 -3.01
N THR A 123 5.20 -1.38 -2.54
CA THR A 123 6.01 -2.42 -3.18
C THR A 123 6.73 -3.30 -2.15
N LYS A 124 6.94 -4.55 -2.54
CA LYS A 124 7.84 -5.50 -1.87
C LYS A 124 9.16 -5.70 -2.64
N ARG A 125 9.37 -4.89 -3.70
CA ARG A 125 10.49 -4.97 -4.65
C ARG A 125 11.26 -3.66 -4.74
N ILE A 126 11.49 -3.02 -3.59
CA ILE A 126 12.07 -1.67 -3.54
C ILE A 126 13.46 -1.60 -4.22
N GLU A 127 14.18 -2.72 -4.26
CA GLU A 127 15.48 -2.88 -4.92
C GLU A 127 15.42 -2.60 -6.43
N ARG A 128 14.26 -2.65 -7.03
CA ARG A 128 14.08 -2.40 -8.47
C ARG A 128 13.83 -0.93 -8.80
N LEU A 129 13.52 -0.09 -7.80
CA LEU A 129 13.07 1.27 -8.07
C LEU A 129 14.07 2.10 -8.87
N SER A 130 15.35 2.07 -8.48
CA SER A 130 16.38 2.91 -9.11
C SER A 130 16.56 2.68 -10.61
N ALA A 131 16.31 1.45 -11.08
CA ALA A 131 16.46 1.09 -12.49
C ALA A 131 15.35 1.67 -13.40
N PHE A 132 14.29 2.22 -12.81
CA PHE A 132 13.09 2.65 -13.56
C PHE A 132 12.65 4.08 -13.27
N LEU A 133 13.45 4.82 -12.52
CA LEU A 133 13.18 6.24 -12.27
C LEU A 133 13.33 7.03 -13.57
N PRO A 134 12.41 7.95 -13.88
CA PRO A 134 12.55 8.85 -15.03
C PRO A 134 13.78 9.77 -14.89
N ASP A 135 14.35 10.23 -16.01
CA ASP A 135 15.49 11.16 -16.01
C ASP A 135 15.19 12.45 -15.24
N ASP A 136 13.94 12.90 -15.24
CA ASP A 136 13.48 14.10 -14.56
C ASP A 136 12.96 13.86 -13.13
N TRP A 137 13.19 12.67 -12.57
CA TRP A 137 12.72 12.29 -11.22
C TRP A 137 13.33 13.16 -10.11
N GLY A 138 14.60 13.55 -10.24
CA GLY A 138 15.33 14.33 -9.24
C GLY A 138 15.34 13.66 -7.85
N ALA A 139 14.95 14.40 -6.83
CA ALA A 139 14.78 13.88 -5.46
C ALA A 139 13.42 13.18 -5.21
N GLY A 140 12.62 13.02 -6.26
CA GLY A 140 11.27 12.47 -6.20
C GLY A 140 10.19 13.49 -6.56
N TYR A 141 9.14 13.03 -7.25
CA TYR A 141 7.99 13.90 -7.54
C TYR A 141 7.23 14.24 -6.25
N ASP A 142 6.83 15.51 -6.09
CA ASP A 142 6.12 16.02 -4.90
C ASP A 142 4.77 15.35 -4.68
N ASN A 143 4.16 14.87 -5.75
CA ASN A 143 2.85 14.26 -5.76
C ASN A 143 2.90 12.72 -5.73
N VAL A 144 4.05 12.11 -5.41
CA VAL A 144 4.19 10.66 -5.33
C VAL A 144 4.68 10.24 -3.95
N THR A 145 3.93 9.35 -3.33
CA THR A 145 4.35 8.62 -2.13
C THR A 145 4.66 7.17 -2.50
N ILE A 146 5.81 6.70 -2.07
CA ILE A 146 6.21 5.30 -2.23
C ILE A 146 6.21 4.63 -0.89
N GLY A 147 5.50 3.49 -0.78
CA GLY A 147 5.49 2.68 0.41
C GLY A 147 6.31 1.40 0.24
N CYS A 148 7.16 1.14 1.23
CA CYS A 148 7.92 -0.10 1.33
C CYS A 148 7.22 -1.06 2.29
N THR A 149 6.84 -2.25 1.81
CA THR A 149 6.21 -3.26 2.66
C THR A 149 7.26 -4.07 3.40
N CYS A 150 7.12 -4.18 4.71
CA CYS A 150 8.00 -4.93 5.61
C CYS A 150 7.14 -5.79 6.54
N GLU A 151 6.89 -7.02 6.15
CA GLU A 151 5.99 -7.93 6.87
C GLU A 151 6.63 -8.65 8.05
N ASP A 152 7.94 -8.72 8.11
CA ASP A 152 8.77 -9.29 9.17
C ASP A 152 10.12 -8.56 9.30
N GLN A 153 10.87 -8.82 10.38
CA GLN A 153 12.13 -8.13 10.64
C GLN A 153 13.17 -8.36 9.53
N ILE A 154 13.25 -9.57 8.99
CA ILE A 154 14.21 -9.89 7.92
C ILE A 154 13.94 -9.00 6.69
N ARG A 155 12.67 -8.77 6.34
CA ARG A 155 12.29 -7.89 5.21
C ARG A 155 12.52 -6.43 5.53
N ALA A 156 12.28 -6.01 6.78
CA ALA A 156 12.63 -4.67 7.23
C ALA A 156 14.15 -4.41 7.09
N ASP A 157 14.97 -5.32 7.59
CA ASP A 157 16.44 -5.19 7.57
C ASP A 157 17.05 -5.23 6.16
N ILE A 158 16.39 -5.93 5.23
CA ILE A 158 16.83 -5.97 3.82
C ILE A 158 16.36 -4.73 3.06
N ARG A 159 15.09 -4.33 3.23
CA ARG A 159 14.45 -3.32 2.37
C ARG A 159 14.64 -1.90 2.86
N LEU A 160 14.56 -1.66 4.17
CA LEU A 160 14.56 -0.29 4.70
C LEU A 160 15.90 0.43 4.54
N PRO A 161 17.08 -0.19 4.76
CA PRO A 161 18.36 0.48 4.49
C PRO A 161 18.43 1.02 3.07
N LEU A 162 18.05 0.21 2.08
CA LEU A 162 18.03 0.64 0.68
C LEU A 162 16.95 1.72 0.46
N PHE A 163 15.74 1.52 1.01
CA PHE A 163 14.63 2.46 0.86
C PHE A 163 14.97 3.88 1.32
N LEU A 164 15.77 4.00 2.38
CA LEU A 164 16.21 5.29 2.93
C LEU A 164 17.23 6.00 2.05
N THR A 165 18.01 5.27 1.22
CA THR A 165 19.01 5.87 0.32
C THR A 165 18.43 6.30 -1.03
N LEU A 166 17.25 5.81 -1.40
CA LEU A 166 16.64 6.12 -2.69
C LEU A 166 16.10 7.55 -2.74
N PRO A 167 16.09 8.20 -3.91
CA PRO A 167 15.57 9.56 -4.07
C PRO A 167 14.04 9.56 -4.04
N ILE A 168 13.49 9.45 -2.85
CA ILE A 168 12.05 9.43 -2.60
C ILE A 168 11.69 10.59 -1.69
N ARG A 169 10.77 11.44 -2.09
CA ARG A 169 10.37 12.61 -1.31
C ARG A 169 9.40 12.27 -0.17
N ARG A 170 8.50 11.34 -0.39
CA ARG A 170 7.51 10.89 0.61
C ARG A 170 7.58 9.40 0.78
N ARG A 171 8.06 8.95 1.94
CA ARG A 171 8.26 7.55 2.29
C ARG A 171 7.18 7.06 3.24
N TRP A 172 6.68 5.87 2.98
CA TRP A 172 5.67 5.21 3.82
C TRP A 172 6.14 3.78 4.14
N ILE A 173 6.24 3.41 5.41
CA ILE A 173 6.51 2.02 5.81
C ILE A 173 5.17 1.32 6.00
N VAL A 174 5.03 0.14 5.42
CA VAL A 174 3.80 -0.67 5.51
C VAL A 174 4.13 -2.04 6.09
N ALA A 175 3.73 -2.28 7.33
CA ALA A 175 3.82 -3.57 7.99
C ALA A 175 2.48 -4.32 7.89
N GLU A 176 2.12 -4.67 6.65
CA GLU A 176 0.86 -5.37 6.35
C GLU A 176 1.06 -6.40 5.22
N PRO A 177 0.88 -7.70 5.55
CA PRO A 177 0.53 -8.26 6.85
C PRO A 177 1.70 -8.20 7.85
N LEU A 178 1.44 -7.84 9.09
CA LEU A 178 2.43 -7.95 10.18
C LEU A 178 2.51 -9.42 10.63
N LEU A 179 3.69 -10.02 10.49
CA LEU A 179 3.91 -11.46 10.71
C LEU A 179 4.81 -11.79 11.89
N THR A 180 5.61 -10.83 12.32
CA THR A 180 6.53 -10.93 13.47
C THR A 180 6.64 -9.58 14.17
N PRO A 181 7.17 -9.50 15.39
CA PRO A 181 7.54 -8.22 15.97
C PRO A 181 8.57 -7.51 15.06
N LEU A 182 8.50 -6.16 15.03
CA LEU A 182 9.40 -5.31 14.24
C LEU A 182 10.08 -4.26 15.12
N SER A 183 11.39 -4.12 14.93
CA SER A 183 12.18 -3.00 15.43
C SER A 183 12.42 -2.01 14.30
N LEU A 184 11.63 -0.94 14.27
CA LEU A 184 11.66 0.08 13.21
C LEU A 184 12.36 1.36 13.64
N LEU A 185 12.57 1.57 14.93
CA LEU A 185 13.12 2.83 15.49
C LEU A 185 14.40 3.33 14.78
N PRO A 186 15.39 2.47 14.44
CA PRO A 186 16.58 2.92 13.71
C PRO A 186 16.29 3.53 12.34
N TYR A 187 15.20 3.08 11.70
CA TYR A 187 14.79 3.57 10.38
C TYR A 187 13.88 4.80 10.47
N LEU A 188 13.12 4.94 11.57
CA LEU A 188 12.23 6.08 11.80
C LEU A 188 12.98 7.35 12.18
N THR A 189 14.15 7.22 12.77
CA THR A 189 14.99 8.34 13.24
C THR A 189 16.07 8.77 12.23
N ALA A 190 16.06 8.25 11.02
CA ALA A 190 16.99 8.63 9.96
C ALA A 190 16.71 10.06 9.47
N ALA A 191 17.54 11.01 9.87
CA ALA A 191 17.32 12.45 9.68
C ALA A 191 17.23 12.86 8.18
N ASP A 192 18.04 12.22 7.31
CA ASP A 192 18.12 12.57 5.90
C ASP A 192 17.01 11.94 5.03
N ALA A 193 16.22 11.05 5.61
CA ALA A 193 15.21 10.29 4.90
C ALA A 193 13.91 10.12 5.72
N PRO A 194 13.19 11.22 6.01
CA PRO A 194 12.04 11.18 6.91
C PRO A 194 10.95 10.24 6.41
N ILE A 195 10.39 9.47 7.34
CA ILE A 195 9.23 8.62 7.11
C ILE A 195 7.97 9.44 7.35
N ALA A 196 7.12 9.56 6.33
CA ALA A 196 5.88 10.32 6.41
C ALA A 196 4.79 9.58 7.20
N GLN A 197 4.81 8.24 7.19
CA GLN A 197 3.82 7.43 7.88
C GLN A 197 4.27 5.98 8.03
N VAL A 198 3.80 5.32 9.09
CA VAL A 198 3.82 3.87 9.26
C VAL A 198 2.40 3.35 9.31
N THR A 199 2.08 2.33 8.50
CA THR A 199 0.80 1.63 8.57
C THR A 199 1.02 0.17 8.94
N VAL A 200 0.20 -0.31 9.85
CA VAL A 200 0.23 -1.69 10.35
C VAL A 200 -1.10 -2.38 10.11
N GLY A 201 -1.05 -3.65 9.72
CA GLY A 201 -2.25 -4.46 9.59
C GLY A 201 -1.98 -5.95 9.67
N GLY A 202 -2.98 -6.70 10.17
CA GLY A 202 -2.95 -8.15 10.16
C GLY A 202 -3.37 -8.73 8.81
N GLU A 203 -3.10 -10.02 8.61
CA GLU A 203 -3.46 -10.74 7.39
C GLU A 203 -4.97 -11.01 7.31
N SER A 204 -5.57 -10.75 6.16
CA SER A 204 -7.00 -11.02 5.93
C SER A 204 -7.23 -12.40 5.32
N GLY A 205 -8.45 -12.96 5.51
CA GLY A 205 -8.89 -14.23 4.90
C GLY A 205 -8.83 -15.41 5.85
N GLU A 206 -9.40 -16.53 5.42
CA GLU A 206 -9.59 -17.73 6.26
C GLU A 206 -8.28 -18.37 6.73
N GLN A 207 -7.26 -18.33 5.89
CA GLN A 207 -5.92 -18.87 6.16
C GLN A 207 -4.99 -17.85 6.81
N ALA A 208 -5.51 -16.71 7.27
CA ALA A 208 -4.71 -15.66 7.88
C ALA A 208 -3.85 -16.18 9.03
N ARG A 209 -2.60 -15.79 9.04
CA ARG A 209 -1.70 -16.02 10.18
C ARG A 209 -2.07 -15.08 11.32
N LEU A 210 -1.69 -15.47 12.50
CA LEU A 210 -1.94 -14.72 13.72
C LEU A 210 -1.16 -13.39 13.69
N CYS A 211 -1.85 -12.29 13.92
CA CYS A 211 -1.25 -11.01 14.25
C CYS A 211 -1.33 -10.82 15.77
N ASP A 212 -0.23 -10.46 16.39
CA ASP A 212 -0.21 -10.16 17.82
C ASP A 212 -0.39 -8.67 18.05
N TYR A 213 -1.31 -8.31 18.92
CA TYR A 213 -1.58 -6.91 19.26
C TYR A 213 -0.39 -6.24 19.95
N ASP A 214 0.40 -6.99 20.71
CA ASP A 214 1.61 -6.47 21.36
C ASP A 214 2.66 -6.04 20.32
N TRP A 215 2.71 -6.70 19.16
CA TRP A 215 3.57 -6.24 18.05
C TRP A 215 3.09 -4.91 17.47
N VAL A 216 1.76 -4.74 17.38
CA VAL A 216 1.16 -3.47 16.91
C VAL A 216 1.48 -2.35 17.88
N LEU A 217 1.30 -2.58 19.19
CA LEU A 217 1.63 -1.62 20.25
C LEU A 217 3.11 -1.23 20.23
N SER A 218 4.01 -2.20 20.11
CA SER A 218 5.44 -1.94 20.03
C SER A 218 5.81 -1.03 18.86
N ILE A 219 5.21 -1.22 17.67
CA ILE A 219 5.45 -0.34 16.52
C ILE A 219 4.85 1.04 16.77
N TRP A 220 3.68 1.13 17.37
CA TRP A 220 3.03 2.39 17.72
C TRP A 220 3.92 3.20 18.69
N GLU A 221 4.46 2.59 19.75
CA GLU A 221 5.39 3.23 20.69
C GLU A 221 6.65 3.77 20.00
N GLN A 222 7.22 3.00 19.07
CA GLN A 222 8.36 3.42 18.26
C GLN A 222 8.01 4.63 17.39
N CYS A 223 6.84 4.65 16.76
CA CYS A 223 6.38 5.77 15.95
C CYS A 223 6.15 7.02 16.82
N VAL A 224 5.49 6.89 17.97
CA VAL A 224 5.30 7.99 18.93
C VAL A 224 6.64 8.56 19.38
N SER A 225 7.59 7.69 19.74
CA SER A 225 8.94 8.11 20.17
C SER A 225 9.70 8.86 19.07
N ALA A 226 9.52 8.46 17.82
CA ALA A 226 10.17 9.09 16.66
C ALA A 226 9.39 10.30 16.08
N GLY A 227 8.20 10.61 16.60
CA GLY A 227 7.34 11.65 16.04
C GLY A 227 6.81 11.34 14.63
N VAL A 228 6.66 10.05 14.28
CA VAL A 228 6.19 9.60 12.97
C VAL A 228 4.72 9.22 13.04
N PRO A 229 3.86 9.71 12.14
CA PRO A 229 2.46 9.31 12.05
C PRO A 229 2.28 7.79 11.93
N PHE A 230 1.32 7.25 12.68
CA PHE A 230 1.00 5.83 12.74
C PHE A 230 -0.46 5.59 12.38
N SER A 231 -0.75 4.51 11.65
CA SER A 231 -2.11 4.05 11.38
C SER A 231 -2.24 2.54 11.57
N TYR A 232 -3.24 2.13 12.36
CA TYR A 232 -3.63 0.73 12.51
C TYR A 232 -4.77 0.40 11.55
N HIS A 233 -4.42 0.02 10.31
CA HIS A 233 -5.36 -0.15 9.21
C HIS A 233 -6.39 -1.26 9.44
N GLN A 234 -5.96 -2.45 9.90
CA GLN A 234 -6.86 -3.57 10.19
C GLN A 234 -6.24 -4.58 11.16
N THR A 235 -7.10 -5.25 11.93
CA THR A 235 -6.67 -6.30 12.88
C THR A 235 -6.18 -7.57 12.19
N GLY A 236 -6.56 -7.80 10.94
CA GLY A 236 -6.50 -9.10 10.31
C GLY A 236 -7.64 -10.03 10.76
N ALA A 237 -7.71 -11.22 10.14
CA ALA A 237 -8.75 -12.20 10.47
C ALA A 237 -8.45 -12.98 11.76
N ARG A 238 -7.20 -13.02 12.21
CA ARG A 238 -6.76 -13.68 13.45
C ARG A 238 -5.89 -12.70 14.24
N LEU A 239 -6.36 -12.30 15.41
CA LEU A 239 -5.67 -11.40 16.32
C LEU A 239 -5.46 -12.07 17.68
N ARG A 240 -4.25 -11.99 18.25
CA ARG A 240 -4.00 -12.30 19.66
C ARG A 240 -3.94 -11.00 20.44
N LYS A 241 -4.69 -10.94 21.54
CA LYS A 241 -4.66 -9.83 22.50
C LYS A 241 -4.91 -10.37 23.90
N ASP A 242 -4.11 -9.93 24.87
CA ASP A 242 -4.23 -10.36 26.29
C ASP A 242 -4.23 -11.90 26.44
N GLY A 243 -3.35 -12.57 25.68
CA GLY A 243 -3.23 -14.04 25.66
C GLY A 243 -4.37 -14.78 24.96
N ARG A 244 -5.39 -14.09 24.46
CA ARG A 244 -6.54 -14.68 23.78
C ARG A 244 -6.46 -14.49 22.27
N GLU A 245 -6.86 -15.52 21.52
CA GLU A 245 -7.01 -15.44 20.06
C GLU A 245 -8.45 -15.10 19.67
N TYR A 246 -8.59 -14.12 18.80
CA TYR A 246 -9.86 -13.66 18.24
C TYR A 246 -9.89 -13.94 16.74
N ARG A 247 -11.02 -14.46 16.25
CA ARG A 247 -11.34 -14.55 14.82
C ARG A 247 -12.27 -13.39 14.49
N ILE A 248 -11.79 -12.49 13.61
CA ILE A 248 -12.49 -11.24 13.32
C ILE A 248 -12.98 -11.27 11.88
N ALA A 249 -14.30 -11.17 11.72
CA ALA A 249 -14.93 -11.13 10.40
C ALA A 249 -14.41 -9.95 9.56
N ARG A 250 -14.25 -10.13 8.26
CA ARG A 250 -13.65 -9.14 7.35
C ARG A 250 -14.23 -7.74 7.54
N ARG A 251 -15.57 -7.62 7.61
CA ARG A 251 -16.28 -6.34 7.79
C ARG A 251 -16.00 -5.62 9.11
N LEU A 252 -15.40 -6.31 10.09
CA LEU A 252 -15.11 -5.73 11.40
C LEU A 252 -13.62 -5.42 11.60
N GLN A 253 -12.72 -5.89 10.73
CA GLN A 253 -11.28 -5.81 10.95
C GLN A 253 -10.79 -4.35 11.06
N GLN A 254 -11.23 -3.48 10.18
CA GLN A 254 -10.89 -2.05 10.22
C GLN A 254 -11.55 -1.34 11.42
N THR A 255 -12.83 -1.58 11.64
CA THR A 255 -13.55 -0.98 12.77
C THR A 255 -12.94 -1.37 14.11
N GLN A 256 -12.48 -2.61 14.28
CA GLN A 256 -11.82 -3.05 15.50
C GLN A 256 -10.42 -2.41 15.65
N ALA A 257 -9.67 -2.25 14.56
CA ALA A 257 -8.40 -1.54 14.58
C ALA A 257 -8.58 -0.08 15.01
N LYS A 258 -9.56 0.63 14.44
CA LYS A 258 -9.89 2.01 14.84
C LYS A 258 -10.30 2.15 16.30
N LYS A 259 -11.03 1.17 16.85
CA LYS A 259 -11.41 1.16 18.27
C LYS A 259 -10.21 1.06 19.22
N ALA A 260 -9.04 0.64 18.72
CA ALA A 260 -7.82 0.64 19.52
C ALA A 260 -7.32 2.06 19.85
N GLY A 261 -7.72 3.08 19.04
CA GLY A 261 -7.37 4.48 19.29
C GLY A 261 -5.88 4.78 19.12
N LEU A 262 -5.18 4.02 18.29
CA LEU A 262 -3.72 4.13 18.11
C LEU A 262 -3.33 5.07 16.96
N ASP A 263 -4.25 5.43 16.07
CA ASP A 263 -3.94 6.30 14.94
C ASP A 263 -3.44 7.67 15.43
N THR A 264 -2.27 8.10 14.89
CA THR A 264 -1.68 9.42 15.14
C THR A 264 -1.57 10.17 13.83
N THR A 265 -1.79 11.49 13.85
CA THR A 265 -1.71 12.40 12.70
C THR A 265 -0.43 13.20 12.70
#